data_40cc13a82173cba9a4523759883467ed
#
_entry.id   40cc13a82173cba9a4523759883467ed
#
_cell.length_a   1.000
_cell.length_b   1.000
_cell.length_c   1.000
_cell.angle_alpha   90.00
_cell.angle_beta   90.00
_cell.angle_gamma   90.00
#
_symmetry.space_group_name_H-M   'P 1'
#
loop_
_entity.id
_entity.type
_entity.pdbx_description
1 polymer ?
#
loop_
_entity_poly.entity_id
_entity_poly.type
_entity_poly.pdbx_seq_one_letter_code
_entity_poly.pdbx_strand_id
1 'polypeptide(L)' 'MTVNELFDGFTRVDKVAKRYDTSTKSIWRWAKGGAYSFPKPYKLTAGVTAWKNSELLDWEKNRTKPEVEL' A
#
# COMPACT_ATOMS: atom_id res chain seq x y z
N MET A 1 14.44 -14.11 -14.24
CA MET A 1 13.25 -13.39 -13.85
C MET A 1 12.42 -14.22 -12.89
N THR A 2 11.96 -13.62 -11.87
CA THR A 2 11.17 -14.32 -10.89
C THR A 2 9.69 -14.15 -11.20
N VAL A 3 8.89 -15.00 -10.60
CA VAL A 3 7.47 -14.91 -10.75
C VAL A 3 6.96 -13.57 -10.23
N ASN A 4 7.61 -13.05 -9.22
CA ASN A 4 7.18 -11.77 -8.65
C ASN A 4 7.27 -10.62 -9.62
N GLU A 5 8.14 -10.73 -10.58
CA GLU A 5 8.25 -9.69 -11.58
C GLU A 5 7.12 -9.76 -12.58
N LEU A 6 6.59 -10.95 -12.76
CA LEU A 6 5.44 -11.13 -13.64
C LEU A 6 4.15 -10.76 -12.95
N PHE A 7 4.12 -10.97 -11.67
CA PHE A 7 2.93 -10.68 -10.89
C PHE A 7 3.16 -9.42 -10.13
N ASP A 8 2.11 -8.71 -10.02
CA ASP A 8 2.17 -7.53 -9.22
C ASP A 8 2.44 -7.84 -7.76
N GLY A 9 1.95 -8.97 -7.29
CA GLY A 9 2.13 -9.31 -5.91
C GLY A 9 1.27 -8.46 -4.99
N PHE A 10 1.14 -8.93 -3.75
CA PHE A 10 0.29 -8.28 -2.75
C PHE A 10 1.01 -8.24 -1.41
N THR A 11 0.69 -7.23 -0.63
CA THR A 11 1.27 -7.05 0.69
C THR A 11 0.17 -6.89 1.72
N ARG A 12 0.25 -7.61 2.80
CA ARG A 12 -0.77 -7.56 3.84
C ARG A 12 -0.54 -6.35 4.75
N VAL A 13 -1.55 -6.08 5.56
CA VAL A 13 -1.59 -4.83 6.31
C VAL A 13 -0.42 -4.64 7.26
N ASP A 14 0.03 -5.71 7.91
CA ASP A 14 1.12 -5.56 8.87
C ASP A 14 2.41 -5.12 8.17
N LYS A 15 2.65 -5.62 6.97
CA LYS A 15 3.83 -5.22 6.23
C LYS A 15 3.65 -3.86 5.58
N VAL A 16 2.43 -3.54 5.18
CA VAL A 16 2.16 -2.21 4.65
C VAL A 16 2.43 -1.17 5.73
N ALA A 17 1.99 -1.46 6.94
CA ALA A 17 2.22 -0.54 8.06
C ALA A 17 3.70 -0.35 8.32
N LYS A 18 4.47 -1.42 8.27
CA LYS A 18 5.92 -1.33 8.46
C LYS A 18 6.57 -0.53 7.35
N ARG A 19 6.10 -0.73 6.13
CA ARG A 19 6.65 -0.03 4.98
C ARG A 19 6.55 1.49 5.15
N TYR A 20 5.48 1.95 5.76
CA TYR A 20 5.27 3.38 5.95
C TYR A 20 5.50 3.82 7.38
N ASP A 21 6.06 2.94 8.19
CA ASP A 21 6.41 3.25 9.57
C ASP A 21 5.22 3.80 10.34
N THR A 22 4.11 3.10 10.24
CA THR A 22 2.90 3.51 10.92
C THR A 22 2.19 2.27 11.45
N SER A 23 1.03 2.46 12.05
CA SER A 23 0.29 1.35 12.63
C SER A 23 -0.69 0.76 11.62
N THR A 24 -1.07 -0.50 11.87
CA THR A 24 -2.07 -1.12 11.01
C THR A 24 -3.39 -0.37 11.08
N LYS A 25 -3.68 0.18 12.25
CA LYS A 25 -4.89 0.96 12.42
C LYS A 25 -4.91 2.16 11.49
N SER A 26 -3.78 2.81 11.35
CA SER A 26 -3.68 3.95 10.44
C SER A 26 -3.90 3.53 9.00
N ILE A 27 -3.31 2.39 8.61
CA ILE A 27 -3.49 1.91 7.25
C ILE A 27 -4.96 1.65 6.95
N TRP A 28 -5.66 1.00 7.88
CA TRP A 28 -7.09 0.75 7.69
C TRP A 28 -7.89 2.03 7.62
N ARG A 29 -7.52 3.00 8.42
CA ARG A 29 -8.19 4.29 8.40
C ARG A 29 -8.02 4.97 7.04
N TRP A 30 -6.79 4.95 6.52
CA TRP A 30 -6.54 5.55 5.21
C TRP A 30 -7.33 4.84 4.13
N ALA A 31 -7.35 3.52 4.17
CA ALA A 31 -8.02 2.75 3.13
C ALA A 31 -9.52 2.95 3.18
N LYS A 32 -10.09 2.97 4.37
CA LYS A 32 -11.54 3.09 4.49
C LYS A 32 -12.02 4.51 4.27
N GLY A 33 -11.29 5.46 4.80
CA GLY A 33 -11.71 6.84 4.73
C GLY A 33 -11.30 7.57 3.48
N GLY A 34 -10.51 6.91 2.62
CA GLY A 34 -10.02 7.56 1.42
C GLY A 34 -9.01 8.65 1.70
N ALA A 35 -8.45 8.67 2.90
CA ALA A 35 -7.47 9.67 3.25
C ALA A 35 -6.24 9.53 2.37
N TYR A 36 -5.70 10.66 1.94
CA TYR A 36 -4.48 10.72 1.15
C TYR A 36 -4.58 9.96 -0.16
N SER A 37 -5.79 9.62 -0.61
CA SER A 37 -5.98 8.83 -1.81
C SER A 37 -5.30 7.48 -1.75
N PHE A 38 -5.21 6.92 -0.54
CA PHE A 38 -4.54 5.65 -0.33
C PHE A 38 -5.28 4.55 -1.07
N PRO A 39 -4.57 3.60 -1.71
CA PRO A 39 -5.24 2.55 -2.47
C PRO A 39 -6.05 1.65 -1.57
N LYS A 40 -7.08 1.06 -2.14
CA LYS A 40 -7.95 0.17 -1.40
C LYS A 40 -7.44 -1.26 -1.50
N PRO A 41 -7.64 -2.05 -0.46
CA PRO A 41 -7.15 -3.42 -0.48
C PRO A 41 -8.04 -4.34 -1.31
N TYR A 42 -7.46 -5.45 -1.67
CA TYR A 42 -8.19 -6.51 -2.38
C TYR A 42 -8.41 -7.68 -1.44
N LYS A 43 -9.57 -8.27 -1.53
CA LYS A 43 -9.85 -9.45 -0.75
C LYS A 43 -9.45 -10.66 -1.58
N LEU A 44 -8.35 -11.28 -1.21
CA LEU A 44 -7.82 -12.41 -1.95
C LEU A 44 -8.56 -13.71 -1.61
N THR A 45 -8.85 -13.88 -0.34
CA THR A 45 -9.66 -15.00 0.13
C THR A 45 -10.50 -14.51 1.29
N ALA A 46 -11.30 -15.40 1.85
CA ALA A 46 -12.19 -15.02 2.94
C ALA A 46 -11.44 -14.43 4.12
N GLY A 47 -10.23 -14.89 4.36
CA GLY A 47 -9.47 -14.40 5.50
C GLY A 47 -8.24 -13.61 5.15
N VAL A 48 -8.03 -13.28 3.88
CA VAL A 48 -6.81 -12.61 3.47
C VAL A 48 -7.14 -11.38 2.64
N THR A 49 -6.75 -10.23 3.16
CA THR A 49 -6.90 -8.96 2.46
C THR A 49 -5.52 -8.34 2.34
N ALA A 50 -5.21 -7.82 1.17
CA ALA A 50 -3.88 -7.28 0.92
C ALA A 50 -3.95 -6.20 -0.13
N TRP A 51 -2.88 -5.41 -0.21
CA TRP A 51 -2.78 -4.31 -1.16
C TRP A 51 -1.94 -4.74 -2.33
N LYS A 52 -2.32 -4.28 -3.49
CA LYS A 52 -1.58 -4.56 -4.72
C LYS A 52 -0.31 -3.72 -4.74
N ASN A 53 0.82 -4.38 -4.91
CA ASN A 53 2.10 -3.71 -4.79
C ASN A 53 2.28 -2.57 -5.79
N SER A 54 1.83 -2.76 -7.02
CA SER A 54 1.97 -1.70 -8.01
C SER A 54 1.17 -0.47 -7.62
N GLU A 55 0.04 -0.66 -6.96
CA GLU A 55 -0.76 0.47 -6.53
C GLU A 55 -0.10 1.20 -5.37
N LEU A 56 0.57 0.47 -4.50
CA LEU A 56 1.33 1.10 -3.44
C LEU A 56 2.48 1.91 -4.01
N LEU A 57 3.15 1.37 -5.01
CA LEU A 57 4.25 2.08 -5.64
C LEU A 57 3.77 3.34 -6.34
N ASP A 58 2.64 3.24 -7.04
CA ASP A 58 2.09 4.43 -7.70
C ASP A 58 1.72 5.49 -6.69
N TRP A 59 1.13 5.07 -5.58
CA TRP A 59 0.76 6.01 -4.54
C TRP A 59 1.99 6.71 -3.99
N GLU A 60 3.05 5.94 -3.78
CA GLU A 60 4.30 6.52 -3.28
C GLU A 60 4.88 7.51 -4.26
N LYS A 61 4.88 7.17 -5.53
CA LYS A 61 5.42 8.05 -6.55
C LYS A 61 4.72 9.39 -6.56
N ASN A 62 3.43 9.37 -6.35
CA ASN A 62 2.65 10.60 -6.41
C ASN A 62 2.78 11.43 -5.14
N ARG A 63 3.34 10.86 -4.08
CA ARG A 63 3.40 11.54 -2.80
C ARG A 63 4.81 11.79 -2.30
N THR A 64 5.80 11.22 -2.92
CA THR A 64 7.17 11.32 -2.40
C THR A 64 7.92 12.48 -3.04
N LYS A 65 7.34 13.64 -2.97
CA LYS A 65 8.03 14.84 -3.39
C LYS A 65 8.84 15.36 -2.23
N PRO A 66 9.99 15.94 -2.50
CA PRO A 66 10.74 16.57 -1.43
C PRO A 66 9.89 17.63 -0.78
N GLU A 67 9.94 17.69 0.52
CA GLU A 67 9.19 18.67 1.25
C GLU A 67 9.76 20.06 1.01
N VAL A 68 11.06 20.11 0.80
CA VAL A 68 11.74 21.35 0.51
C VAL A 68 12.41 21.21 -0.83
N GLU A 69 12.08 22.06 -1.76
CA GLU A 69 12.71 22.03 -3.06
C GLU A 69 13.78 23.09 -3.13
N LEU A 70 14.99 22.62 -3.38
CA LEU A 70 16.14 23.52 -3.39
C LEU A 70 16.58 23.84 -4.80
#